data_3af6f3f667719d1527b12412776dac40
#
_entry.id   3af6f3f667719d1527b12412776dac40
#
_cell.length_a   1.000
_cell.length_b   1.000
_cell.length_c   1.000
_cell.angle_alpha   90.00
_cell.angle_beta   90.00
_cell.angle_gamma   90.00
#
_symmetry.space_group_name_H-M   'P 1'
#
loop_
_entity.id
_entity.type
_entity.pdbx_description
1 polymer ?
#
loop_
_entity_poly.entity_id
_entity_poly.type
_entity_poly.pdbx_seq_one_letter_code
_entity_poly.pdbx_strand_id
1 'polypeptide(L)'
;MESNLDLSFVIASTILRKKYNLQQKIFNFEKKIMLQRIQSLFLIGYVIAILGCCLIFPIDFDLDSKEIKGLVSNLPYLFILLGLISIFLFSKRKVQIILNNILLFSSIGHEILVLNEIYIQFETQQQFFILRFTLALGSWLMLIFANKYIKKDEALIRSLDRLR
;
A
#
# COMPACT_ATOMS: atom_id res chain seq x y z
N MET A 1 15.98 38.28 -48.54
CA MET A 1 14.76 38.41 -47.76
C MET A 1 14.26 37.05 -47.22
N GLU A 2 14.65 35.93 -47.84
CA GLU A 2 14.24 34.56 -47.45
C GLU A 2 14.96 34.04 -46.19
N SER A 3 16.22 34.44 -45.88
CA SER A 3 16.97 33.93 -44.73
C SER A 3 16.37 34.31 -43.35
N ASN A 4 15.61 35.37 -43.24
CA ASN A 4 14.98 35.80 -41.97
C ASN A 4 13.67 35.05 -41.65
N LEU A 5 13.00 34.52 -42.65
CA LEU A 5 11.78 33.72 -42.50
C LEU A 5 12.12 32.32 -41.95
N ASP A 6 13.19 31.71 -42.40
CA ASP A 6 13.67 30.40 -41.89
C ASP A 6 14.08 30.49 -40.43
N LEU A 7 14.78 31.53 -40.02
CA LEU A 7 15.25 31.74 -38.67
C LEU A 7 14.06 31.91 -37.68
N SER A 8 13.06 32.68 -38.06
CA SER A 8 11.85 32.90 -37.24
C SER A 8 11.04 31.61 -37.06
N PHE A 9 10.92 30.79 -38.09
CA PHE A 9 10.24 29.51 -38.04
C PHE A 9 10.99 28.50 -37.14
N VAL A 10 12.31 28.43 -37.20
CA VAL A 10 13.14 27.59 -36.36
C VAL A 10 13.04 28.00 -34.90
N ILE A 11 13.07 29.29 -34.59
CA ILE A 11 12.93 29.81 -33.24
C ILE A 11 11.52 29.49 -32.71
N ALA A 12 10.46 29.72 -33.48
CA ALA A 12 9.09 29.40 -33.07
C ALA A 12 8.87 27.92 -32.80
N SER A 13 9.38 27.05 -33.67
CA SER A 13 9.30 25.58 -33.47
C SER A 13 10.05 25.11 -32.22
N THR A 14 11.20 25.68 -31.93
CA THR A 14 12.02 25.39 -30.74
C THR A 14 11.30 25.83 -29.47
N ILE A 15 10.68 27.01 -29.47
CA ILE A 15 9.90 27.52 -28.32
C ILE A 15 8.67 26.63 -28.07
N LEU A 16 7.94 26.26 -29.12
CA LEU A 16 6.77 25.39 -29.03
C LEU A 16 7.17 24.00 -28.48
N ARG A 17 8.26 23.44 -28.98
CA ARG A 17 8.78 22.16 -28.48
C ARG A 17 9.19 22.23 -27.00
N LYS A 18 9.84 23.34 -26.60
CA LYS A 18 10.21 23.56 -25.19
C LYS A 18 8.99 23.70 -24.29
N LYS A 19 7.96 24.44 -24.75
CA LYS A 19 6.68 24.60 -24.03
C LYS A 19 5.94 23.26 -23.89
N TYR A 20 5.86 22.48 -24.96
CA TYR A 20 5.27 21.13 -24.93
C TYR A 20 5.97 20.20 -23.93
N ASN A 21 7.31 20.16 -23.97
CA ASN A 21 8.12 19.36 -23.04
C ASN A 21 7.93 19.79 -21.58
N LEU A 22 7.76 21.09 -21.33
CA LEU A 22 7.52 21.62 -19.99
C LEU A 22 6.14 21.18 -19.47
N GLN A 23 5.10 21.32 -20.30
CA GLN A 23 3.74 20.86 -19.94
C GLN A 23 3.70 19.36 -19.65
N GLN A 24 4.39 18.57 -20.46
CA GLN A 24 4.48 17.13 -20.26
C GLN A 24 5.20 16.76 -18.93
N LYS A 25 6.25 17.51 -18.58
CA LYS A 25 6.94 17.35 -17.27
C LYS A 25 6.01 17.67 -16.09
N ILE A 26 5.26 18.79 -16.18
CA ILE A 26 4.31 19.19 -15.13
C ILE A 26 3.22 18.14 -14.97
N PHE A 27 2.60 17.71 -16.06
CA PHE A 27 1.56 16.67 -16.03
C PHE A 27 2.04 15.36 -15.42
N ASN A 28 3.25 14.92 -15.76
CA ASN A 28 3.85 13.72 -15.19
C ASN A 28 4.19 13.88 -13.71
N PHE A 29 4.59 15.07 -13.26
CA PHE A 29 4.86 15.38 -11.87
C PHE A 29 3.58 15.35 -11.03
N GLU A 30 2.50 15.96 -11.49
CA GLU A 30 1.19 15.93 -10.82
C GLU A 30 0.65 14.50 -10.70
N LYS A 31 0.73 13.73 -11.80
CA LYS A 31 0.34 12.31 -11.80
C LYS A 31 1.14 11.46 -10.80
N LYS A 32 2.44 11.74 -10.65
CA LYS A 32 3.30 11.07 -9.67
C LYS A 32 2.86 11.36 -8.23
N ILE A 33 2.59 12.64 -7.91
CA ILE A 33 2.13 13.03 -6.56
C ILE A 33 0.78 12.37 -6.25
N MET A 34 -0.14 12.35 -7.21
CA MET A 34 -1.45 11.74 -7.03
C MET A 34 -1.34 10.24 -6.75
N LEU A 35 -0.52 9.48 -7.49
CA LEU A 35 -0.31 8.06 -7.28
C LEU A 35 0.32 7.76 -5.91
N GLN A 36 1.26 8.57 -5.45
CA GLN A 36 1.87 8.43 -4.14
C GLN A 36 0.87 8.64 -3.00
N ARG A 37 -0.06 9.59 -3.14
CA ARG A 37 -1.14 9.81 -2.17
C ARG A 37 -2.10 8.62 -2.09
N ILE A 38 -2.46 8.05 -3.24
CA ILE A 38 -3.38 6.90 -3.30
C ILE A 38 -2.77 5.67 -2.60
N GLN A 39 -1.48 5.37 -2.82
CA GLN A 39 -0.84 4.23 -2.15
C GLN A 39 -0.79 4.40 -0.63
N SER A 40 -0.48 5.61 -0.13
CA SER A 40 -0.48 5.90 1.31
C SER A 40 -1.87 5.76 1.91
N LEU A 41 -2.93 6.15 1.18
CA LEU A 41 -4.32 5.98 1.62
C LEU A 41 -4.66 4.51 1.86
N PHE A 42 -4.26 3.61 0.95
CA PHE A 42 -4.48 2.17 1.12
C PHE A 42 -3.70 1.60 2.30
N LEU A 43 -2.46 2.04 2.54
CA LEU A 43 -1.68 1.60 3.69
C LEU A 43 -2.27 2.09 5.02
N ILE A 44 -2.78 3.32 5.05
CA ILE A 44 -3.52 3.84 6.22
C ILE A 44 -4.79 3.01 6.45
N GLY A 45 -5.55 2.71 5.39
CA GLY A 45 -6.72 1.84 5.46
C GLY A 45 -6.40 0.46 6.03
N TYR A 46 -5.27 -0.14 5.63
CA TYR A 46 -4.77 -1.38 6.20
C TYR A 46 -4.53 -1.27 7.71
N VAL A 47 -3.80 -0.24 8.14
CA VAL A 47 -3.49 -0.02 9.57
C VAL A 47 -4.78 0.16 10.38
N ILE A 48 -5.74 0.93 9.89
CA ILE A 48 -7.04 1.14 10.54
C ILE A 48 -7.82 -0.18 10.63
N ALA A 49 -7.83 -1.00 9.59
CA ALA A 49 -8.53 -2.28 9.58
C ALA A 49 -7.93 -3.26 10.61
N ILE A 50 -6.61 -3.38 10.69
CA ILE A 50 -5.94 -4.23 11.69
C ILE A 50 -6.17 -3.68 13.11
N LEU A 51 -6.10 -2.36 13.30
CA LEU A 51 -6.41 -1.74 14.59
C LEU A 51 -7.85 -2.02 15.01
N GLY A 52 -8.81 -1.95 14.08
CA GLY A 52 -10.20 -2.33 14.31
C GLY A 52 -10.33 -3.78 14.76
N CYS A 53 -9.61 -4.72 14.13
CA CYS A 53 -9.57 -6.12 14.56
C CYS A 53 -9.05 -6.27 16.00
N CYS A 54 -8.00 -5.52 16.38
CA CYS A 54 -7.42 -5.61 17.71
C CYS A 54 -8.33 -5.04 18.81
N LEU A 55 -8.96 -3.89 18.54
CA LEU A 55 -9.74 -3.15 19.56
C LEU A 55 -11.17 -3.67 19.72
N ILE A 56 -11.80 -4.05 18.59
CA ILE A 56 -13.21 -4.46 18.59
C ILE A 56 -13.35 -5.95 18.89
N PHE A 57 -12.36 -6.76 18.46
CA PHE A 57 -12.38 -8.21 18.55
C PHE A 57 -11.09 -8.78 19.18
N PRO A 58 -10.82 -8.46 20.45
CA PRO A 58 -9.71 -9.08 21.15
C PRO A 58 -9.97 -10.60 21.26
N ILE A 59 -8.98 -11.41 20.87
CA ILE A 59 -9.05 -12.87 20.97
C ILE A 59 -8.07 -13.33 22.02
N ASP A 60 -8.59 -14.05 23.00
CA ASP A 60 -7.79 -14.79 23.96
C ASP A 60 -7.54 -16.20 23.43
N PHE A 61 -6.30 -16.47 22.99
CA PHE A 61 -5.91 -17.79 22.55
C PHE A 61 -5.78 -18.74 23.75
N ASP A 62 -6.40 -19.92 23.66
CA ASP A 62 -6.26 -20.97 24.66
C ASP A 62 -5.09 -21.90 24.30
N LEU A 63 -3.88 -21.37 24.42
CA LEU A 63 -2.63 -22.08 24.18
C LEU A 63 -1.99 -22.50 25.51
N ASP A 64 -1.51 -23.74 25.57
CA ASP A 64 -0.89 -24.33 26.79
C ASP A 64 0.33 -23.53 27.27
N SER A 65 1.10 -22.93 26.34
CA SER A 65 2.26 -22.12 26.72
C SER A 65 1.94 -20.64 26.76
N LYS A 66 2.13 -20.00 27.90
CA LYS A 66 1.92 -18.55 28.10
C LYS A 66 2.79 -17.68 27.15
N GLU A 67 3.98 -18.17 26.81
CA GLU A 67 4.91 -17.45 25.92
C GLU A 67 4.37 -17.39 24.49
N ILE A 68 3.92 -18.51 23.95
CA ILE A 68 3.35 -18.60 22.60
C ILE A 68 2.04 -17.80 22.52
N LYS A 69 1.19 -17.91 23.54
CA LYS A 69 -0.04 -17.12 23.66
C LYS A 69 0.26 -15.63 23.57
N GLY A 70 1.19 -15.13 24.36
CA GLY A 70 1.59 -13.72 24.35
C GLY A 70 2.15 -13.27 23.01
N LEU A 71 2.94 -14.12 22.36
CA LEU A 71 3.51 -13.80 21.05
C LEU A 71 2.42 -13.69 19.98
N VAL A 72 1.52 -14.65 19.88
CA VAL A 72 0.45 -14.67 18.89
C VAL A 72 -0.54 -13.51 19.10
N SER A 73 -0.91 -13.22 20.34
CA SER A 73 -1.81 -12.10 20.67
C SER A 73 -1.21 -10.73 20.34
N ASN A 74 0.11 -10.59 20.39
CA ASN A 74 0.80 -9.33 20.11
C ASN A 74 1.18 -9.16 18.63
N LEU A 75 1.11 -10.20 17.80
CA LEU A 75 1.43 -10.12 16.36
C LEU A 75 0.69 -8.98 15.61
N PRO A 76 -0.61 -8.75 15.81
CA PRO A 76 -1.31 -7.66 15.11
C PRO A 76 -0.73 -6.27 15.41
N TYR A 77 -0.24 -6.02 16.62
CA TYR A 77 0.43 -4.75 16.95
C TYR A 77 1.74 -4.58 16.18
N LEU A 78 2.48 -5.68 15.96
CA LEU A 78 3.65 -5.68 15.09
C LEU A 78 3.25 -5.39 13.64
N PHE A 79 2.13 -5.93 13.15
CA PHE A 79 1.63 -5.63 11.80
C PHE A 79 1.26 -4.15 11.64
N ILE A 80 0.66 -3.52 12.65
CA ILE A 80 0.39 -2.08 12.67
C ILE A 80 1.69 -1.29 12.58
N LEU A 81 2.69 -1.63 13.39
CA LEU A 81 3.99 -0.96 13.38
C LEU A 81 4.67 -1.07 12.01
N LEU A 82 4.75 -2.28 11.45
CA LEU A 82 5.33 -2.51 10.13
C LEU A 82 4.54 -1.83 9.00
N GLY A 83 3.21 -1.77 9.11
CA GLY A 83 2.35 -1.02 8.19
C GLY A 83 2.65 0.48 8.21
N LEU A 84 2.84 1.06 9.39
CA LEU A 84 3.27 2.46 9.54
C LEU A 84 4.65 2.68 8.94
N ILE A 85 5.62 1.81 9.21
CA ILE A 85 6.96 1.87 8.61
C ILE A 85 6.86 1.82 7.08
N SER A 86 5.98 0.98 6.52
CA SER A 86 5.77 0.90 5.08
C SER A 86 5.31 2.23 4.47
N ILE A 87 4.51 3.04 5.18
CA ILE A 87 4.09 4.37 4.71
C ILE A 87 5.31 5.28 4.53
N PHE A 88 6.27 5.24 5.44
CA PHE A 88 7.48 6.07 5.38
C PHE A 88 8.52 5.56 4.36
N LEU A 89 8.42 4.30 3.93
CA LEU A 89 9.33 3.71 2.93
C LEU A 89 9.02 4.11 1.48
N PHE A 90 8.25 5.17 1.24
CA PHE A 90 7.86 5.62 -0.11
C PHE A 90 9.04 5.90 -1.05
N SER A 91 10.23 6.22 -0.51
CA SER A 91 11.46 6.43 -1.29
C SER A 91 12.08 5.11 -1.79
N LYS A 92 11.90 4.01 -1.05
CA LYS A 92 12.47 2.68 -1.33
C LYS A 92 11.38 1.70 -1.76
N ARG A 93 10.74 1.95 -2.91
CA ARG A 93 9.57 1.22 -3.40
C ARG A 93 9.72 -0.30 -3.45
N LYS A 94 10.88 -0.81 -3.87
CA LYS A 94 11.13 -2.26 -3.90
C LYS A 94 11.05 -2.87 -2.50
N VAL A 95 11.66 -2.21 -1.51
CA VAL A 95 11.62 -2.63 -0.11
C VAL A 95 10.19 -2.56 0.43
N GLN A 96 9.45 -1.50 0.09
CA GLN A 96 8.04 -1.34 0.47
C GLN A 96 7.16 -2.47 -0.06
N ILE A 97 7.33 -2.88 -1.33
CA ILE A 97 6.58 -4.01 -1.91
C ILE A 97 6.91 -5.32 -1.19
N ILE A 98 8.19 -5.57 -0.88
CA ILE A 98 8.61 -6.76 -0.16
C ILE A 98 7.99 -6.77 1.23
N LEU A 99 8.06 -5.66 1.96
CA LEU A 99 7.48 -5.53 3.30
C LEU A 99 5.96 -5.75 3.29
N ASN A 100 5.25 -5.15 2.33
CA ASN A 100 3.81 -5.34 2.18
C ASN A 100 3.44 -6.79 1.85
N ASN A 101 4.25 -7.50 1.07
CA ASN A 101 4.02 -8.92 0.80
C ASN A 101 4.25 -9.77 2.07
N ILE A 102 5.29 -9.48 2.85
CA ILE A 102 5.53 -10.14 4.13
C ILE A 102 4.34 -9.90 5.07
N LEU A 103 3.85 -8.66 5.17
CA LEU A 103 2.67 -8.32 5.96
C LEU A 103 1.43 -9.08 5.49
N LEU A 104 1.22 -9.18 4.18
CA LEU A 104 0.08 -9.90 3.61
C LEU A 104 0.11 -11.39 4.00
N PHE A 105 1.22 -12.07 3.75
CA PHE A 105 1.32 -13.50 4.06
C PHE A 105 1.30 -13.78 5.57
N SER A 106 1.96 -12.95 6.37
CA SER A 106 1.96 -13.09 7.83
C SER A 106 0.58 -12.84 8.43
N SER A 107 -0.16 -11.85 7.93
CA SER A 107 -1.52 -11.57 8.41
C SER A 107 -2.51 -12.67 8.01
N ILE A 108 -2.37 -13.29 6.83
CA ILE A 108 -3.16 -14.45 6.43
C ILE A 108 -2.87 -15.63 7.38
N GLY A 109 -1.58 -15.92 7.63
CA GLY A 109 -1.20 -16.98 8.56
C GLY A 109 -1.74 -16.75 9.98
N HIS A 110 -1.65 -15.52 10.48
CA HIS A 110 -2.23 -15.17 11.78
C HIS A 110 -3.75 -15.36 11.79
N GLU A 111 -4.47 -14.94 10.74
CA GLU A 111 -5.92 -15.09 10.69
C GLU A 111 -6.37 -16.56 10.64
N ILE A 112 -5.60 -17.44 10.03
CA ILE A 112 -5.86 -18.89 10.07
C ILE A 112 -5.81 -19.42 11.51
N LEU A 113 -4.84 -18.98 12.33
CA LEU A 113 -4.77 -19.34 13.74
C LEU A 113 -5.99 -18.82 14.51
N VAL A 114 -6.37 -17.58 14.25
CA VAL A 114 -7.57 -16.95 14.84
C VAL A 114 -8.84 -17.72 14.47
N LEU A 115 -8.98 -18.15 13.21
CA LEU A 115 -10.13 -18.92 12.76
C LEU A 115 -10.25 -20.26 13.46
N ASN A 116 -9.12 -20.93 13.67
CA ASN A 116 -9.09 -22.20 14.40
C ASN A 116 -9.59 -22.02 15.85
N GLU A 117 -9.16 -20.96 16.52
CA GLU A 117 -9.57 -20.63 17.87
C GLU A 117 -11.05 -20.31 17.98
N ILE A 118 -11.58 -19.49 17.05
CA ILE A 118 -13.01 -19.15 17.00
C ILE A 118 -13.85 -20.39 16.68
N TYR A 119 -13.36 -21.32 15.84
CA TYR A 119 -14.09 -22.55 15.55
C TYR A 119 -14.29 -23.39 16.81
N ILE A 120 -13.35 -23.41 17.73
CA ILE A 120 -13.44 -24.10 19.01
C ILE A 120 -14.51 -23.43 19.93
N GLN A 121 -14.65 -22.10 19.86
CA GLN A 121 -15.55 -21.30 20.68
C GLN A 121 -16.86 -20.87 19.97
N PHE A 122 -17.20 -21.54 18.87
CA PHE A 122 -18.21 -21.07 17.88
C PHE A 122 -19.62 -20.79 18.44
N GLU A 123 -20.06 -21.50 19.47
CA GLU A 123 -21.43 -21.37 19.99
C GLU A 123 -21.74 -20.00 20.60
N THR A 124 -20.74 -19.26 21.06
CA THR A 124 -20.94 -17.99 21.78
C THR A 124 -20.60 -16.72 20.99
N GLN A 125 -19.87 -16.81 19.85
CA GLN A 125 -19.30 -15.63 19.19
C GLN A 125 -19.54 -15.50 17.69
N GLN A 126 -20.51 -16.21 17.12
CA GLN A 126 -20.73 -16.27 15.66
C GLN A 126 -20.87 -14.90 14.97
N GLN A 127 -21.53 -13.93 15.57
CA GLN A 127 -21.75 -12.61 14.95
C GLN A 127 -20.44 -11.80 14.83
N PHE A 128 -19.58 -11.91 15.84
CA PHE A 128 -18.27 -11.23 15.85
C PHE A 128 -17.30 -11.82 14.82
N PHE A 129 -17.42 -13.11 14.54
CA PHE A 129 -16.61 -13.80 13.54
C PHE A 129 -16.77 -13.19 12.14
N ILE A 130 -18.01 -13.01 11.67
CA ILE A 130 -18.28 -12.48 10.33
C ILE A 130 -17.69 -11.08 10.15
N LEU A 131 -17.88 -10.22 11.16
CA LEU A 131 -17.41 -8.83 11.11
C LEU A 131 -15.85 -8.76 11.14
N ARG A 132 -15.21 -9.56 12.02
CA ARG A 132 -13.76 -9.65 12.09
C ARG A 132 -13.17 -10.15 10.77
N PHE A 133 -13.70 -11.24 10.22
CA PHE A 133 -13.23 -11.80 8.96
C PHE A 133 -13.40 -10.82 7.79
N THR A 134 -14.48 -10.07 7.76
CA THR A 134 -14.70 -9.00 6.77
C THR A 134 -13.65 -7.91 6.87
N LEU A 135 -13.28 -7.48 8.08
CA LEU A 135 -12.21 -6.52 8.31
C LEU A 135 -10.85 -7.06 7.87
N ALA A 136 -10.56 -8.33 8.17
CA ALA A 136 -9.32 -8.99 7.75
C ALA A 136 -9.22 -9.08 6.21
N LEU A 137 -10.28 -9.49 5.52
CA LEU A 137 -10.35 -9.47 4.06
C LEU A 137 -10.15 -8.07 3.50
N GLY A 138 -10.79 -7.06 4.10
CA GLY A 138 -10.61 -5.66 3.73
C GLY A 138 -9.15 -5.23 3.87
N SER A 139 -8.46 -5.60 4.94
CA SER A 139 -7.05 -5.29 5.16
C SER A 139 -6.14 -5.89 4.09
N TRP A 140 -6.37 -7.14 3.67
CA TRP A 140 -5.60 -7.79 2.61
C TRP A 140 -5.82 -7.11 1.26
N LEU A 141 -7.06 -6.75 0.93
CA LEU A 141 -7.37 -6.00 -0.30
C LEU A 141 -6.63 -4.65 -0.32
N MET A 142 -6.57 -3.95 0.82
CA MET A 142 -5.83 -2.69 0.93
C MET A 142 -4.34 -2.87 0.63
N LEU A 143 -3.68 -3.93 1.15
CA LEU A 143 -2.28 -4.23 0.83
C LEU A 143 -2.07 -4.59 -0.64
N ILE A 144 -2.97 -5.38 -1.24
CA ILE A 144 -2.91 -5.74 -2.66
C ILE A 144 -3.02 -4.49 -3.54
N PHE A 145 -3.98 -3.60 -3.24
CA PHE A 145 -4.13 -2.35 -3.96
C PHE A 145 -2.94 -1.42 -3.75
N ALA A 146 -2.43 -1.28 -2.52
CA ALA A 146 -1.21 -0.53 -2.25
C ALA A 146 -0.06 -1.00 -3.14
N ASN A 147 0.21 -2.30 -3.19
CA ASN A 147 1.25 -2.89 -4.03
C ASN A 147 1.02 -2.64 -5.53
N LYS A 148 -0.23 -2.72 -6.00
CA LYS A 148 -0.59 -2.41 -7.39
C LYS A 148 -0.25 -0.97 -7.76
N TYR A 149 -0.58 -0.02 -6.88
CA TYR A 149 -0.30 1.40 -7.12
C TYR A 149 1.19 1.73 -7.01
N ILE A 150 1.93 1.09 -6.08
CA ILE A 150 3.39 1.24 -5.98
C ILE A 150 4.06 0.76 -7.27
N LYS A 151 3.69 -0.41 -7.80
CA LYS A 151 4.22 -0.94 -9.08
C LYS A 151 3.90 -0.02 -10.26
N LYS A 152 2.68 0.55 -10.30
CA LYS A 152 2.28 1.50 -11.35
C LYS A 152 3.10 2.79 -11.29
N ASP A 153 3.39 3.30 -10.09
CA ASP A 153 4.24 4.48 -9.91
C ASP A 153 5.72 4.18 -10.31
N GLU A 154 6.24 3.00 -9.97
CA GLU A 154 7.58 2.58 -10.40
C GLU A 154 7.69 2.47 -11.93
N ALA A 155 6.68 1.89 -12.59
CA ALA A 155 6.64 1.79 -14.05
C ALA A 155 6.62 3.18 -14.73
N LEU A 156 5.87 4.13 -14.14
CA LEU A 156 5.82 5.51 -14.64
C LEU A 156 7.21 6.18 -14.58
N ILE A 157 7.93 6.00 -13.48
CA ILE A 157 9.27 6.59 -13.32
C ILE A 157 10.25 5.98 -14.31
N ARG A 158 10.26 4.66 -14.48
CA ARG A 158 11.12 3.99 -15.46
C ARG A 158 10.84 4.44 -16.90
N SER A 159 9.58 4.75 -17.23
CA SER A 159 9.26 5.27 -18.57
C SER A 159 9.79 6.69 -18.79
N LEU A 160 9.83 7.52 -17.74
CA LEU A 160 10.39 8.87 -17.80
C LEU A 160 11.93 8.86 -17.92
N ASP A 161 12.61 7.92 -17.25
CA ASP A 161 14.07 7.79 -17.31
C ASP A 161 14.54 7.32 -18.70
N ARG A 162 13.73 6.56 -19.45
CA ARG A 162 14.05 6.15 -20.83
C ARG A 162 13.94 7.27 -21.87
N LEU A 163 13.22 8.34 -21.53
CA LEU A 163 13.02 9.50 -22.41
C LEU A 163 14.09 10.59 -22.20
N ARG A 164 15.04 10.36 -21.34
CA ARG A 164 16.12 11.28 -20.97
C ARG A 164 17.46 10.85 -21.55
#